data_0b2002950fc1a47f0e163c791c144666
#
_entry.id   0b2002950fc1a47f0e163c791c144666
#
_cell.length_a   1.000
_cell.length_b   1.000
_cell.length_c   1.000
_cell.angle_alpha   90.00
_cell.angle_beta   90.00
_cell.angle_gamma   90.00
#
_symmetry.space_group_name_H-M   'P 1'
#
loop_
_entity.id
_entity.type
_entity.pdbx_description
1 polymer ?
#
loop_
_entity_poly.entity_id
_entity_poly.type
_entity_poly.pdbx_seq_one_letter_code
_entity_poly.pdbx_strand_id
1 'polypeptide(L)'
;MSQFQSEVLTRIEAVSTNNSLRQSAAVFTQTSIASQYSYNFSWQGRPIIQYPQDMAAMQELIWEIKPDLIIETGIAHGGSLIFSASMLALLDMCDAIESGKSINPKVSNRKVLGIDIDIRAHNRAAIEAHPMASRIQMIQGSSIAPEIIAQVHAVAAKYSKVLVCLDSNHTHDHVLAELNAYAPLTSAGSYCVVFDTVVEDLPKEMFPDRPWGPGNNPKTAVWEYLKTHPEFQIDKSIQDKLLITVAPDGYLKRIA
;
A
#
# COMPACT_ATOMS: atom_id res chain seq x y z
N MET A 1 18.28 18.07 9.59
CA MET A 1 18.51 17.21 8.39
C MET A 1 20.00 16.94 8.30
N SER A 2 20.41 15.67 8.13
CA SER A 2 21.84 15.33 7.93
C SER A 2 22.28 15.73 6.50
N GLN A 3 23.60 15.84 6.30
CA GLN A 3 24.16 16.09 4.95
C GLN A 3 23.68 15.03 3.95
N PHE A 4 23.69 13.75 4.35
CA PHE A 4 23.22 12.65 3.51
C PHE A 4 21.74 12.81 3.11
N GLN A 5 20.86 13.21 4.05
CA GLN A 5 19.45 13.46 3.73
C GLN A 5 19.27 14.60 2.72
N SER A 6 20.05 15.68 2.83
CA SER A 6 20.04 16.76 1.84
C SER A 6 20.49 16.29 0.47
N GLU A 7 21.55 15.48 0.40
CA GLU A 7 22.02 14.88 -0.84
C GLU A 7 21.00 13.93 -1.47
N VAL A 8 20.24 13.16 -0.66
CA VAL A 8 19.15 12.31 -1.15
C VAL A 8 18.08 13.15 -1.83
N LEU A 9 17.63 14.24 -1.21
CA LEU A 9 16.62 15.13 -1.82
C LEU A 9 17.10 15.72 -3.14
N THR A 10 18.35 16.18 -3.20
CA THR A 10 18.95 16.70 -4.44
C THR A 10 18.98 15.63 -5.54
N ARG A 11 19.29 14.38 -5.20
CA ARG A 11 19.28 13.26 -6.16
C ARG A 11 17.86 12.95 -6.65
N ILE A 12 16.86 12.94 -5.76
CA ILE A 12 15.45 12.72 -6.13
C ILE A 12 14.97 13.81 -7.09
N GLU A 13 15.30 15.07 -6.80
CA GLU A 13 14.98 16.21 -7.68
C GLU A 13 15.66 16.08 -9.06
N ALA A 14 16.93 15.68 -9.10
CA ALA A 14 17.63 15.43 -10.36
C ALA A 14 17.00 14.28 -11.17
N VAL A 15 16.51 13.24 -10.49
CA VAL A 15 15.79 12.11 -11.12
C VAL A 15 14.45 12.56 -11.68
N SER A 16 13.69 13.39 -10.96
CA SER A 16 12.38 13.88 -11.39
C SER A 16 12.42 14.65 -12.71
N THR A 17 13.53 15.30 -13.01
CA THR A 17 13.75 16.09 -14.23
C THR A 17 14.54 15.34 -15.32
N ASN A 18 15.04 14.13 -15.06
CA ASN A 18 15.81 13.34 -16.02
C ASN A 18 14.88 12.58 -16.99
N ASN A 19 14.55 13.21 -18.12
CA ASN A 19 13.64 12.66 -19.12
C ASN A 19 14.12 11.32 -19.70
N SER A 20 15.43 11.14 -19.95
CA SER A 20 15.98 9.89 -20.49
C SER A 20 15.81 8.73 -19.53
N LEU A 21 16.06 8.96 -18.23
CA LEU A 21 15.91 7.95 -17.19
C LEU A 21 14.43 7.60 -16.98
N ARG A 22 13.55 8.61 -16.96
CA ARG A 22 12.08 8.41 -16.84
C ARG A 22 11.51 7.63 -18.04
N GLN A 23 11.98 7.92 -19.25
CA GLN A 23 11.57 7.16 -20.43
C GLN A 23 12.03 5.70 -20.36
N SER A 24 13.25 5.44 -19.91
CA SER A 24 13.75 4.08 -19.72
C SER A 24 12.95 3.32 -18.66
N ALA A 25 12.59 3.99 -17.56
CA ALA A 25 11.73 3.43 -16.53
C ALA A 25 10.34 3.10 -17.05
N ALA A 26 9.72 3.99 -17.86
CA ALA A 26 8.41 3.74 -18.45
C ALA A 26 8.42 2.51 -19.39
N VAL A 27 9.46 2.36 -20.22
CA VAL A 27 9.64 1.18 -21.07
C VAL A 27 9.79 -0.10 -20.23
N PHE A 28 10.61 -0.05 -19.17
CA PHE A 28 10.75 -1.17 -18.25
C PHE A 28 9.40 -1.52 -17.59
N THR A 29 8.68 -0.54 -17.09
CA THR A 29 7.37 -0.74 -16.43
C THR A 29 6.39 -1.42 -17.38
N GLN A 30 6.22 -0.89 -18.58
CA GLN A 30 5.32 -1.47 -19.59
C GLN A 30 5.69 -2.91 -19.94
N THR A 31 6.96 -3.20 -20.21
CA THR A 31 7.42 -4.53 -20.62
C THR A 31 7.40 -5.53 -19.48
N SER A 32 7.71 -5.10 -18.26
CA SER A 32 7.71 -5.94 -17.07
C SER A 32 6.29 -6.30 -16.62
N ILE A 33 5.32 -5.40 -16.73
CA ILE A 33 3.90 -5.68 -16.47
C ILE A 33 3.38 -6.71 -17.47
N ALA A 34 3.66 -6.54 -18.79
CA ALA A 34 3.30 -7.50 -19.81
C ALA A 34 3.89 -8.90 -19.55
N SER A 35 5.05 -8.97 -18.90
CA SER A 35 5.74 -10.20 -18.51
C SER A 35 5.36 -10.73 -17.13
N GLN A 36 4.38 -10.14 -16.46
CA GLN A 36 3.95 -10.52 -15.10
C GLN A 36 5.11 -10.50 -14.07
N TYR A 37 6.02 -9.55 -14.19
CA TYR A 37 7.23 -9.48 -13.37
C TYR A 37 6.93 -9.44 -11.86
N SER A 38 5.92 -8.69 -11.42
CA SER A 38 5.51 -8.58 -10.02
C SER A 38 5.02 -9.90 -9.39
N TYR A 39 4.63 -10.87 -10.21
CA TYR A 39 4.14 -12.18 -9.74
C TYR A 39 5.26 -13.15 -9.34
N ASN A 40 6.52 -12.78 -9.51
CA ASN A 40 7.66 -13.67 -9.26
C ASN A 40 8.21 -13.58 -7.82
N PHE A 41 7.64 -12.71 -7.00
CA PHE A 41 8.20 -12.45 -5.67
C PHE A 41 7.44 -13.18 -4.56
N SER A 42 8.15 -13.40 -3.45
CA SER A 42 7.57 -13.91 -2.22
C SER A 42 8.14 -13.16 -1.03
N TRP A 43 7.35 -13.03 0.02
CA TRP A 43 7.80 -12.50 1.30
C TRP A 43 7.59 -13.55 2.40
N GLN A 44 8.67 -13.96 3.05
CA GLN A 44 8.66 -14.98 4.11
C GLN A 44 7.82 -16.23 3.74
N GLY A 45 7.98 -16.72 2.50
CA GLY A 45 7.32 -17.92 2.00
C GLY A 45 5.89 -17.70 1.45
N ARG A 46 5.34 -16.48 1.45
CA ARG A 46 4.05 -16.17 0.81
C ARG A 46 4.24 -15.37 -0.46
N PRO A 47 3.55 -15.73 -1.57
CA PRO A 47 3.60 -14.93 -2.78
C PRO A 47 3.12 -13.50 -2.51
N ILE A 48 3.88 -12.52 -2.98
CA ILE A 48 3.56 -11.10 -2.92
C ILE A 48 3.59 -10.53 -4.33
N ILE A 49 2.45 -9.98 -4.78
CA ILE A 49 2.32 -9.43 -6.14
C ILE A 49 2.65 -7.94 -6.04
N GLN A 50 3.94 -7.64 -5.91
CA GLN A 50 4.41 -6.26 -5.77
C GLN A 50 5.77 -6.08 -6.46
N TYR A 51 6.06 -4.85 -6.86
CA TYR A 51 7.40 -4.48 -7.30
C TYR A 51 8.32 -4.31 -6.08
N PRO A 52 9.57 -4.78 -6.15
CA PRO A 52 10.54 -4.60 -5.05
C PRO A 52 10.72 -3.13 -4.62
N GLN A 53 10.59 -2.19 -5.54
CA GLN A 53 10.67 -0.77 -5.27
C GLN A 53 9.51 -0.30 -4.38
N ASP A 54 8.28 -0.75 -4.67
CA ASP A 54 7.10 -0.41 -3.85
C ASP A 54 7.20 -1.04 -2.46
N MET A 55 7.75 -2.27 -2.35
CA MET A 55 8.04 -2.89 -1.05
C MET A 55 9.05 -2.05 -0.24
N ALA A 56 10.09 -1.52 -0.89
CA ALA A 56 11.06 -0.63 -0.22
C ALA A 56 10.39 0.66 0.25
N ALA A 57 9.53 1.27 -0.58
CA ALA A 57 8.78 2.46 -0.19
C ALA A 57 7.86 2.20 0.99
N MET A 58 7.11 1.09 0.97
CA MET A 58 6.23 0.71 2.08
C MET A 58 7.00 0.49 3.38
N GLN A 59 8.19 -0.15 3.33
CA GLN A 59 9.05 -0.31 4.49
C GLN A 59 9.48 1.05 5.07
N GLU A 60 9.89 2.00 4.22
CA GLU A 60 10.28 3.35 4.66
C GLU A 60 9.10 4.10 5.29
N LEU A 61 7.91 4.05 4.67
CA LEU A 61 6.70 4.66 5.21
C LEU A 61 6.32 4.06 6.57
N ILE A 62 6.35 2.73 6.70
CA ILE A 62 6.05 2.05 7.98
C ILE A 62 7.07 2.47 9.06
N TRP A 63 8.35 2.59 8.71
CA TRP A 63 9.37 3.06 9.65
C TRP A 63 9.17 4.52 10.07
N GLU A 64 8.83 5.41 9.14
CA GLU A 64 8.60 6.84 9.41
C GLU A 64 7.36 7.06 10.25
N ILE A 65 6.25 6.43 9.86
CA ILE A 65 4.94 6.62 10.50
C ILE A 65 4.86 5.87 11.83
N LYS A 66 5.47 4.69 11.93
CA LYS A 66 5.30 3.74 13.04
C LYS A 66 3.82 3.47 13.33
N PRO A 67 3.04 2.97 12.35
CA PRO A 67 1.61 2.76 12.52
C PRO A 67 1.33 1.68 13.56
N ASP A 68 0.20 1.79 14.25
CA ASP A 68 -0.36 0.75 15.11
C ASP A 68 -1.45 -0.08 14.39
N LEU A 69 -1.99 0.43 13.28
CA LEU A 69 -2.84 -0.32 12.35
C LEU A 69 -2.45 -0.04 10.91
N ILE A 70 -2.33 -1.10 10.12
CA ILE A 70 -2.30 -1.04 8.66
C ILE A 70 -3.59 -1.68 8.16
N ILE A 71 -4.38 -0.94 7.37
CA ILE A 71 -5.58 -1.44 6.70
C ILE A 71 -5.23 -1.70 5.25
N GLU A 72 -5.58 -2.87 4.72
CA GLU A 72 -5.30 -3.26 3.34
C GLU A 72 -6.55 -3.87 2.70
N THR A 73 -6.99 -3.31 1.58
CA THR A 73 -8.00 -3.93 0.72
C THR A 73 -7.30 -4.71 -0.38
N GLY A 74 -7.75 -5.97 -0.62
CA GLY A 74 -7.08 -6.92 -1.50
C GLY A 74 -6.03 -7.76 -0.76
N ILE A 75 -6.36 -9.04 -0.51
CA ILE A 75 -5.47 -9.99 0.21
C ILE A 75 -4.71 -10.89 -0.75
N ALA A 76 -5.35 -11.29 -1.84
CA ALA A 76 -4.80 -12.24 -2.82
C ALA A 76 -4.16 -13.47 -2.15
N HIS A 77 -2.83 -13.61 -2.24
CA HIS A 77 -2.08 -14.71 -1.62
C HIS A 77 -1.61 -14.41 -0.18
N GLY A 78 -1.81 -13.19 0.31
CA GLY A 78 -1.46 -12.74 1.66
C GLY A 78 -0.02 -12.34 1.87
N GLY A 79 0.79 -12.22 0.81
CA GLY A 79 2.19 -11.81 0.92
C GLY A 79 2.37 -10.41 1.47
N SER A 80 1.53 -9.46 1.05
CA SER A 80 1.51 -8.08 1.54
C SER A 80 1.09 -7.97 3.00
N LEU A 81 0.10 -8.77 3.44
CA LEU A 81 -0.26 -8.86 4.87
C LEU A 81 0.91 -9.37 5.72
N ILE A 82 1.62 -10.41 5.24
CA ILE A 82 2.80 -10.94 5.95
C ILE A 82 3.94 -9.93 5.95
N PHE A 83 4.16 -9.22 4.84
CA PHE A 83 5.12 -8.12 4.76
C PHE A 83 4.82 -7.06 5.81
N SER A 84 3.62 -6.51 5.80
CA SER A 84 3.18 -5.47 6.75
C SER A 84 3.28 -5.95 8.20
N ALA A 85 2.83 -7.18 8.51
CA ALA A 85 2.92 -7.76 9.83
C ALA A 85 4.37 -7.95 10.31
N SER A 86 5.30 -8.32 9.40
CA SER A 86 6.72 -8.47 9.70
C SER A 86 7.39 -7.12 9.99
N MET A 87 7.02 -6.07 9.26
CA MET A 87 7.51 -4.71 9.52
C MET A 87 7.01 -4.20 10.89
N LEU A 88 5.74 -4.43 11.23
CA LEU A 88 5.21 -4.12 12.55
C LEU A 88 5.91 -4.90 13.67
N ALA A 89 6.31 -6.16 13.42
CA ALA A 89 7.08 -6.95 14.37
C ALA A 89 8.48 -6.36 14.61
N LEU A 90 9.14 -5.89 13.55
CA LEU A 90 10.44 -5.21 13.66
C LEU A 90 10.32 -3.89 14.42
N LEU A 91 9.25 -3.12 14.24
CA LEU A 91 9.00 -1.91 15.04
C LEU A 91 8.87 -2.24 16.52
N ASP A 92 8.08 -3.28 16.89
CA ASP A 92 7.95 -3.70 18.28
C ASP A 92 9.29 -4.15 18.89
N MET A 93 10.12 -4.84 18.10
CA MET A 93 11.46 -5.25 18.52
C MET A 93 12.36 -4.03 18.76
N CYS A 94 12.35 -3.05 17.85
CA CYS A 94 13.12 -1.82 18.03
C CYS A 94 12.68 -1.05 19.27
N ASP A 95 11.37 -0.87 19.47
CA ASP A 95 10.83 -0.18 20.65
C ASP A 95 11.19 -0.91 21.95
N ALA A 96 11.21 -2.25 21.96
CA ALA A 96 11.61 -3.04 23.11
C ALA A 96 13.11 -2.87 23.42
N ILE A 97 13.96 -2.88 22.40
CA ILE A 97 15.41 -2.64 22.55
C ILE A 97 15.66 -1.24 23.11
N GLU A 98 15.03 -0.20 22.53
CA GLU A 98 15.19 1.19 22.95
C GLU A 98 14.72 1.41 24.41
N SER A 99 13.65 0.74 24.82
CA SER A 99 13.07 0.86 26.17
C SER A 99 13.64 -0.12 27.21
N GLY A 100 14.52 -1.05 26.80
CA GLY A 100 15.06 -2.10 27.68
C GLY A 100 14.02 -3.11 28.17
N LYS A 101 12.90 -3.28 27.44
CA LYS A 101 11.80 -4.17 27.81
C LYS A 101 11.89 -5.51 27.11
N SER A 102 11.36 -6.55 27.74
CA SER A 102 11.15 -7.83 27.08
C SER A 102 9.95 -7.76 26.14
N ILE A 103 10.02 -8.46 25.00
CA ILE A 103 8.93 -8.58 24.04
C ILE A 103 8.35 -10.00 24.07
N ASN A 104 7.03 -10.12 24.07
CA ASN A 104 6.35 -11.35 23.70
C ASN A 104 5.94 -11.27 22.22
N PRO A 105 6.54 -12.03 21.31
CA PRO A 105 6.30 -11.89 19.88
C PRO A 105 4.86 -12.23 19.46
N LYS A 106 4.10 -12.93 20.31
CA LYS A 106 2.69 -13.27 20.07
C LYS A 106 1.72 -12.19 20.54
N VAL A 107 2.19 -11.23 21.31
CA VAL A 107 1.35 -10.16 21.86
C VAL A 107 1.82 -8.84 21.29
N SER A 108 0.99 -8.18 20.51
CA SER A 108 1.26 -6.87 19.94
C SER A 108 0.03 -6.01 19.90
N ASN A 109 0.22 -4.72 20.15
CA ASN A 109 -0.81 -3.71 19.93
C ASN A 109 -0.85 -3.24 18.47
N ARG A 110 0.15 -3.63 17.64
CA ARG A 110 0.20 -3.33 16.21
C ARG A 110 -0.42 -4.45 15.41
N LYS A 111 -1.33 -4.12 14.50
CA LYS A 111 -2.10 -5.07 13.68
C LYS A 111 -2.12 -4.69 12.20
N VAL A 112 -2.35 -5.71 11.38
CA VAL A 112 -2.73 -5.57 9.98
C VAL A 112 -4.16 -6.08 9.83
N LEU A 113 -5.03 -5.29 9.19
CA LEU A 113 -6.40 -5.65 8.87
C LEU A 113 -6.52 -5.78 7.36
N GLY A 114 -6.67 -7.00 6.86
CA GLY A 114 -6.91 -7.29 5.45
C GLY A 114 -8.40 -7.47 5.14
N ILE A 115 -8.85 -6.91 4.03
CA ILE A 115 -10.22 -7.06 3.52
C ILE A 115 -10.16 -7.64 2.11
N ASP A 116 -10.91 -8.69 1.83
CA ASP A 116 -11.04 -9.25 0.49
C ASP A 116 -12.44 -9.84 0.28
N ILE A 117 -12.95 -9.71 -0.94
CA ILE A 117 -14.26 -10.25 -1.31
C ILE A 117 -14.25 -11.79 -1.29
N ASP A 118 -13.11 -12.40 -1.62
CA ASP A 118 -12.93 -13.87 -1.66
C ASP A 118 -11.58 -14.28 -1.08
N ILE A 119 -11.54 -14.55 0.21
CA ILE A 119 -10.35 -15.11 0.87
C ILE A 119 -10.34 -16.62 0.64
N ARG A 120 -9.73 -17.06 -0.45
CA ARG A 120 -9.66 -18.47 -0.82
C ARG A 120 -9.16 -19.32 0.35
N ALA A 121 -9.84 -20.44 0.61
CA ALA A 121 -9.63 -21.28 1.79
C ALA A 121 -8.14 -21.68 2.00
N HIS A 122 -7.44 -22.04 0.93
CA HIS A 122 -6.01 -22.41 1.01
C HIS A 122 -5.11 -21.22 1.37
N ASN A 123 -5.42 -20.00 0.90
CA ASN A 123 -4.68 -18.79 1.27
C ASN A 123 -4.96 -18.41 2.72
N ARG A 124 -6.23 -18.44 3.15
CA ARG A 124 -6.63 -18.24 4.55
C ARG A 124 -5.87 -19.16 5.48
N ALA A 125 -5.91 -20.48 5.22
CA ALA A 125 -5.22 -21.47 6.03
C ALA A 125 -3.69 -21.22 6.10
N ALA A 126 -3.08 -20.84 4.98
CA ALA A 126 -1.65 -20.55 4.94
C ALA A 126 -1.27 -19.25 5.68
N ILE A 127 -2.12 -18.22 5.65
CA ILE A 127 -1.92 -16.99 6.42
C ILE A 127 -2.10 -17.28 7.92
N GLU A 128 -3.15 -18.00 8.30
CA GLU A 128 -3.45 -18.34 9.70
C GLU A 128 -2.37 -19.28 10.33
N ALA A 129 -1.74 -20.12 9.51
CA ALA A 129 -0.62 -20.96 9.95
C ALA A 129 0.74 -20.24 10.00
N HIS A 130 0.82 -19.02 9.48
CA HIS A 130 2.09 -18.29 9.39
C HIS A 130 2.52 -17.74 10.77
N PRO A 131 3.83 -17.69 11.10
CA PRO A 131 4.33 -17.12 12.36
C PRO A 131 3.84 -15.70 12.65
N MET A 132 3.57 -14.88 11.63
CA MET A 132 3.05 -13.52 11.76
C MET A 132 1.53 -13.44 11.96
N ALA A 133 0.80 -14.56 11.91
CA ALA A 133 -0.67 -14.59 11.96
C ALA A 133 -1.27 -13.87 13.17
N SER A 134 -0.59 -13.88 14.33
CA SER A 134 -1.07 -13.20 15.53
C SER A 134 -1.24 -11.67 15.37
N ARG A 135 -0.64 -11.09 14.32
CA ARG A 135 -0.73 -9.67 13.98
C ARG A 135 -1.75 -9.38 12.89
N ILE A 136 -2.35 -10.40 12.28
CA ILE A 136 -3.21 -10.27 11.11
C ILE A 136 -4.65 -10.57 11.51
N GLN A 137 -5.56 -9.68 11.10
CA GLN A 137 -7.00 -9.89 11.12
C GLN A 137 -7.50 -9.84 9.67
N MET A 138 -8.42 -10.72 9.31
CA MET A 138 -8.98 -10.77 7.96
C MET A 138 -10.51 -10.66 8.03
N ILE A 139 -11.07 -9.79 7.20
CA ILE A 139 -12.52 -9.65 6.99
C ILE A 139 -12.83 -10.06 5.55
N GLN A 140 -13.73 -11.01 5.36
CA GLN A 140 -14.20 -11.41 4.04
C GLN A 140 -15.50 -10.71 3.69
N GLY A 141 -15.49 -10.03 2.55
CA GLY A 141 -16.63 -9.31 2.00
C GLY A 141 -16.17 -8.20 1.05
N SER A 142 -17.10 -7.61 0.33
CA SER A 142 -16.80 -6.47 -0.53
C SER A 142 -16.36 -5.28 0.29
N SER A 143 -15.19 -4.72 -0.03
CA SER A 143 -14.62 -3.56 0.68
C SER A 143 -15.51 -2.31 0.64
N ILE A 144 -16.43 -2.23 -0.34
CA ILE A 144 -17.37 -1.12 -0.47
C ILE A 144 -18.76 -1.43 0.10
N ALA A 145 -18.97 -2.63 0.67
CA ALA A 145 -20.24 -2.96 1.31
C ALA A 145 -20.38 -2.24 2.66
N PRO A 146 -21.53 -1.60 2.95
CA PRO A 146 -21.72 -0.82 4.17
C PRO A 146 -21.42 -1.58 5.47
N GLU A 147 -21.77 -2.86 5.53
CA GLU A 147 -21.52 -3.72 6.70
C GLU A 147 -20.03 -4.03 6.89
N ILE A 148 -19.26 -4.13 5.82
CA ILE A 148 -17.80 -4.33 5.85
C ILE A 148 -17.11 -3.02 6.26
N ILE A 149 -17.51 -1.90 5.67
CA ILE A 149 -17.02 -0.57 6.03
C ILE A 149 -17.24 -0.33 7.54
N ALA A 150 -18.44 -0.61 8.06
CA ALA A 150 -18.73 -0.43 9.48
C ALA A 150 -17.85 -1.32 10.39
N GLN A 151 -17.56 -2.56 9.98
CA GLN A 151 -16.64 -3.44 10.72
C GLN A 151 -15.22 -2.89 10.72
N VAL A 152 -14.71 -2.41 9.59
CA VAL A 152 -13.37 -1.83 9.48
C VAL A 152 -13.26 -0.58 10.36
N HIS A 153 -14.24 0.32 10.31
CA HIS A 153 -14.28 1.51 11.16
C HIS A 153 -14.30 1.16 12.65
N ALA A 154 -15.07 0.14 13.05
CA ALA A 154 -15.10 -0.32 14.45
C ALA A 154 -13.76 -0.92 14.91
N VAL A 155 -12.98 -1.52 14.01
CA VAL A 155 -11.61 -1.95 14.30
C VAL A 155 -10.70 -0.73 14.39
N ALA A 156 -10.70 0.14 13.38
CA ALA A 156 -9.82 1.29 13.28
C ALA A 156 -9.97 2.27 14.47
N ALA A 157 -11.18 2.42 15.02
CA ALA A 157 -11.46 3.27 16.17
C ALA A 157 -10.65 2.91 17.43
N LYS A 158 -10.01 1.73 17.47
CA LYS A 158 -9.18 1.27 18.60
C LYS A 158 -7.71 1.67 18.46
N TYR A 159 -7.34 2.31 17.37
CA TYR A 159 -5.97 2.62 16.99
C TYR A 159 -5.79 4.12 16.77
N SER A 160 -4.58 4.60 16.96
CA SER A 160 -4.26 6.03 16.89
C SER A 160 -3.43 6.42 15.68
N LYS A 161 -2.63 5.47 15.16
CA LYS A 161 -1.77 5.68 13.99
C LYS A 161 -2.12 4.67 12.90
N VAL A 162 -2.92 5.11 11.94
CA VAL A 162 -3.43 4.25 10.86
C VAL A 162 -2.77 4.60 9.53
N LEU A 163 -2.30 3.57 8.83
CA LEU A 163 -1.87 3.61 7.43
C LEU A 163 -2.87 2.78 6.62
N VAL A 164 -3.26 3.27 5.45
CA VAL A 164 -4.24 2.62 4.57
C VAL A 164 -3.58 2.24 3.25
N CYS A 165 -3.87 1.04 2.74
CA CYS A 165 -3.45 0.53 1.44
C CYS A 165 -4.67 0.04 0.67
N LEU A 166 -4.88 0.55 -0.54
CA LEU A 166 -5.99 0.16 -1.42
C LEU A 166 -5.43 -0.58 -2.62
N ASP A 167 -5.74 -1.89 -2.71
CA ASP A 167 -5.22 -2.80 -3.75
C ASP A 167 -6.22 -3.93 -4.09
N SER A 168 -7.53 -3.63 -4.13
CA SER A 168 -8.57 -4.67 -4.29
C SER A 168 -9.11 -4.76 -5.72
N ASN A 169 -9.69 -3.70 -6.21
CA ASN A 169 -10.31 -3.58 -7.54
C ASN A 169 -9.75 -2.33 -8.21
N HIS A 170 -9.63 -2.37 -9.54
CA HIS A 170 -8.93 -1.29 -10.25
C HIS A 170 -9.85 -0.44 -11.12
N THR A 171 -11.18 -0.52 -10.95
CA THR A 171 -12.13 0.40 -11.60
C THR A 171 -12.22 1.71 -10.82
N HIS A 172 -12.41 2.81 -11.55
CA HIS A 172 -12.56 4.15 -10.97
C HIS A 172 -13.59 4.19 -9.83
N ASP A 173 -14.82 3.75 -10.10
CA ASP A 173 -15.93 3.86 -9.15
C ASP A 173 -15.68 3.07 -7.86
N HIS A 174 -15.08 1.87 -7.99
CA HIS A 174 -14.77 1.06 -6.82
C HIS A 174 -13.70 1.71 -5.95
N VAL A 175 -12.59 2.16 -6.56
CA VAL A 175 -11.49 2.80 -5.82
C VAL A 175 -11.95 4.13 -5.22
N LEU A 176 -12.79 4.90 -5.92
CA LEU A 176 -13.37 6.12 -5.36
C LEU A 176 -14.25 5.82 -4.13
N ALA A 177 -15.04 4.74 -4.17
CA ALA A 177 -15.82 4.30 -3.01
C ALA A 177 -14.91 3.86 -1.85
N GLU A 178 -13.81 3.13 -2.10
CA GLU A 178 -12.82 2.78 -1.08
C GLU A 178 -12.12 4.01 -0.51
N LEU A 179 -11.72 4.97 -1.34
CA LEU A 179 -11.14 6.23 -0.89
C LEU A 179 -12.09 6.98 0.05
N ASN A 180 -13.36 7.10 -0.31
CA ASN A 180 -14.36 7.74 0.54
C ASN A 180 -14.57 6.99 1.87
N ALA A 181 -14.47 5.65 1.85
CA ALA A 181 -14.68 4.83 3.04
C ALA A 181 -13.45 4.79 3.98
N TYR A 182 -12.24 4.70 3.44
CA TYR A 182 -11.06 4.33 4.22
C TYR A 182 -9.99 5.42 4.30
N ALA A 183 -9.86 6.29 3.30
CA ALA A 183 -8.87 7.38 3.40
C ALA A 183 -9.09 8.27 4.64
N PRO A 184 -10.33 8.59 5.08
CA PRO A 184 -10.55 9.34 6.32
C PRO A 184 -10.03 8.65 7.59
N LEU A 185 -9.76 7.33 7.57
CA LEU A 185 -9.17 6.59 8.68
C LEU A 185 -7.65 6.82 8.80
N THR A 186 -7.01 7.27 7.73
CA THR A 186 -5.58 7.59 7.73
C THR A 186 -5.28 8.68 8.76
N SER A 187 -4.30 8.46 9.62
CA SER A 187 -3.93 9.48 10.62
C SER A 187 -3.20 10.66 10.01
N ALA A 188 -3.30 11.84 10.60
CA ALA A 188 -2.52 13.00 10.16
C ALA A 188 -1.02 12.69 10.12
N GLY A 189 -0.35 13.06 9.04
CA GLY A 189 1.04 12.74 8.75
C GLY A 189 1.29 11.32 8.21
N SER A 190 0.26 10.46 8.19
CA SER A 190 0.29 9.12 7.58
C SER A 190 -0.13 9.13 6.11
N TYR A 191 -0.21 7.96 5.50
CA TYR A 191 -0.51 7.80 4.07
C TYR A 191 -1.72 6.89 3.83
N CYS A 192 -2.50 7.24 2.82
CA CYS A 192 -3.36 6.32 2.09
C CYS A 192 -2.66 6.00 0.77
N VAL A 193 -2.18 4.78 0.61
CA VAL A 193 -1.49 4.33 -0.60
C VAL A 193 -2.48 3.63 -1.51
N VAL A 194 -2.60 4.11 -2.74
CA VAL A 194 -3.47 3.54 -3.78
C VAL A 194 -2.60 2.88 -4.82
N PHE A 195 -2.64 1.56 -4.89
CA PHE A 195 -1.86 0.78 -5.86
C PHE A 195 -2.52 0.76 -7.25
N ASP A 196 -1.78 0.28 -8.23
CA ASP A 196 -2.17 0.12 -9.64
C ASP A 196 -2.67 1.41 -10.34
N THR A 197 -2.33 2.57 -9.80
CA THR A 197 -2.54 3.84 -10.48
C THR A 197 -1.76 3.94 -11.79
N VAL A 198 -0.70 3.13 -11.97
CA VAL A 198 0.08 3.01 -13.20
C VAL A 198 -0.76 2.62 -14.42
N VAL A 199 -1.93 2.02 -14.23
CA VAL A 199 -2.87 1.63 -15.31
C VAL A 199 -3.20 2.80 -16.23
N GLU A 200 -3.30 4.03 -15.70
CA GLU A 200 -3.57 5.23 -16.52
C GLU A 200 -2.43 5.55 -17.51
N ASP A 201 -1.21 5.19 -17.15
CA ASP A 201 -0.01 5.53 -17.93
C ASP A 201 0.36 4.44 -18.95
N LEU A 202 -0.43 3.37 -19.03
CA LEU A 202 -0.16 2.21 -19.88
C LEU A 202 -1.06 2.19 -21.12
N PRO A 203 -0.60 1.57 -22.25
CA PRO A 203 -1.43 1.42 -23.43
C PRO A 203 -2.73 0.65 -23.16
N LYS A 204 -3.85 1.12 -23.72
CA LYS A 204 -5.17 0.50 -23.55
C LYS A 204 -5.20 -0.96 -23.98
N GLU A 205 -4.41 -1.31 -24.96
CA GLU A 205 -4.27 -2.66 -25.54
C GLU A 205 -3.72 -3.69 -24.56
N MET A 206 -3.15 -3.25 -23.43
CA MET A 206 -2.68 -4.14 -22.36
C MET A 206 -3.82 -4.71 -21.50
N PHE A 207 -5.03 -4.17 -21.63
CA PHE A 207 -6.19 -4.50 -20.77
C PHE A 207 -7.42 -4.97 -21.56
N PRO A 208 -7.28 -5.89 -22.57
CA PRO A 208 -8.38 -6.21 -23.50
C PRO A 208 -9.59 -6.84 -22.79
N ASP A 209 -9.35 -7.60 -21.73
CA ASP A 209 -10.39 -8.37 -21.00
C ASP A 209 -10.63 -7.83 -19.58
N ARG A 210 -10.20 -6.59 -19.31
CA ARG A 210 -10.36 -5.98 -17.98
C ARG A 210 -11.44 -4.89 -18.00
N PRO A 211 -12.24 -4.76 -16.92
CA PRO A 211 -13.20 -3.66 -16.79
C PRO A 211 -12.54 -2.32 -16.53
N TRP A 212 -11.22 -2.28 -16.32
CA TRP A 212 -10.40 -1.09 -16.10
C TRP A 212 -9.37 -0.88 -17.21
N GLY A 213 -8.85 0.32 -17.30
CA GLY A 213 -7.86 0.75 -18.27
C GLY A 213 -7.70 2.28 -18.22
N PRO A 214 -6.97 2.91 -19.15
CA PRO A 214 -6.89 4.36 -19.23
C PRO A 214 -8.27 5.01 -19.23
N GLY A 215 -8.46 6.02 -18.35
CA GLY A 215 -9.72 6.72 -18.13
C GLY A 215 -10.68 6.05 -17.13
N ASN A 216 -10.45 4.80 -16.73
CA ASN A 216 -11.24 4.07 -15.73
C ASN A 216 -10.33 3.21 -14.87
N ASN A 217 -9.67 3.80 -13.87
CA ASN A 217 -8.66 3.13 -13.06
C ASN A 217 -8.41 3.84 -11.72
N PRO A 218 -7.55 3.29 -10.84
CA PRO A 218 -7.27 3.87 -9.53
C PRO A 218 -6.75 5.32 -9.58
N LYS A 219 -5.93 5.69 -10.58
CA LYS A 219 -5.39 7.06 -10.69
C LYS A 219 -6.47 8.08 -10.96
N THR A 220 -7.43 7.77 -11.83
CA THR A 220 -8.56 8.65 -12.10
C THR A 220 -9.43 8.85 -10.86
N ALA A 221 -9.60 7.81 -10.03
CA ALA A 221 -10.29 7.90 -8.74
C ALA A 221 -9.54 8.78 -7.74
N VAL A 222 -8.21 8.65 -7.66
CA VAL A 222 -7.36 9.54 -6.85
C VAL A 222 -7.55 10.99 -7.24
N TRP A 223 -7.47 11.30 -8.53
CA TRP A 223 -7.65 12.68 -9.02
C TRP A 223 -9.04 13.23 -8.74
N GLU A 224 -10.07 12.38 -8.80
CA GLU A 224 -11.45 12.78 -8.45
C GLU A 224 -11.57 13.07 -6.95
N TYR A 225 -11.08 12.16 -6.10
CA TYR A 225 -11.12 12.27 -4.65
C TYR A 225 -10.46 13.56 -4.14
N LEU A 226 -9.29 13.90 -4.67
CA LEU A 226 -8.51 15.07 -4.24
C LEU A 226 -9.17 16.41 -4.58
N LYS A 227 -10.18 16.46 -5.48
CA LYS A 227 -10.91 17.71 -5.77
C LYS A 227 -11.67 18.23 -4.55
N THR A 228 -12.08 17.35 -3.65
CA THR A 228 -12.92 17.67 -2.49
C THR A 228 -12.25 17.36 -1.14
N HIS A 229 -11.03 16.82 -1.14
CA HIS A 229 -10.30 16.39 0.06
C HIS A 229 -8.93 17.08 0.15
N PRO A 230 -8.89 18.38 0.48
CA PRO A 230 -7.65 19.17 0.53
C PRO A 230 -6.74 18.76 1.69
N GLU A 231 -7.21 17.92 2.64
CA GLU A 231 -6.42 17.33 3.71
C GLU A 231 -5.47 16.24 3.21
N PHE A 232 -5.58 15.82 1.95
CA PHE A 232 -4.65 14.89 1.29
C PHE A 232 -3.90 15.58 0.16
N GLN A 233 -2.64 15.19 -0.01
CA GLN A 233 -1.86 15.58 -1.18
C GLN A 233 -1.03 14.41 -1.69
N ILE A 234 -0.78 14.36 -2.99
CA ILE A 234 0.13 13.40 -3.61
C ILE A 234 1.57 13.71 -3.21
N ASP A 235 2.25 12.76 -2.59
CA ASP A 235 3.68 12.86 -2.34
C ASP A 235 4.48 12.36 -3.55
N LYS A 236 4.76 13.27 -4.47
CA LYS A 236 5.51 12.94 -5.69
C LYS A 236 6.97 12.55 -5.44
N SER A 237 7.53 12.93 -4.30
CA SER A 237 8.91 12.60 -3.97
C SER A 237 9.15 11.09 -3.88
N ILE A 238 8.12 10.32 -3.50
CA ILE A 238 8.19 8.84 -3.43
C ILE A 238 8.31 8.26 -4.84
N GLN A 239 7.39 8.60 -5.74
CA GLN A 239 7.44 8.08 -7.12
C GLN A 239 8.68 8.53 -7.87
N ASP A 240 9.14 9.77 -7.65
CA ASP A 240 10.37 10.30 -8.27
C ASP A 240 11.61 9.58 -7.76
N LYS A 241 11.63 9.20 -6.47
CA LYS A 241 12.69 8.37 -5.87
C LYS A 241 12.69 6.96 -6.43
N LEU A 242 11.52 6.34 -6.59
CA LEU A 242 11.39 4.94 -7.02
C LEU A 242 11.65 4.76 -8.51
N LEU A 243 11.26 5.72 -9.35
CA LEU A 243 11.22 5.66 -10.81
C LEU A 243 10.28 4.59 -11.37
N ILE A 244 10.33 3.39 -10.80
CA ILE A 244 9.51 2.23 -11.16
C ILE A 244 8.61 1.96 -9.97
N THR A 245 7.31 2.18 -10.15
CA THR A 245 6.28 1.95 -9.15
C THR A 245 4.96 1.63 -9.83
N VAL A 246 4.13 0.80 -9.21
CA VAL A 246 2.74 0.59 -9.65
C VAL A 246 1.79 1.66 -9.10
N ALA A 247 2.27 2.56 -8.24
CA ALA A 247 1.48 3.59 -7.57
C ALA A 247 1.89 5.05 -7.92
N PRO A 248 2.13 5.42 -9.21
CA PRO A 248 2.39 6.82 -9.55
C PRO A 248 1.14 7.68 -9.27
N ASP A 249 1.29 8.78 -8.53
CA ASP A 249 0.22 9.60 -7.94
C ASP A 249 -0.64 8.88 -6.88
N GLY A 250 -0.25 7.65 -6.47
CA GLY A 250 -1.00 6.85 -5.49
C GLY A 250 -0.57 7.02 -4.03
N TYR A 251 0.53 7.71 -3.75
CA TYR A 251 0.99 7.95 -2.38
C TYR A 251 0.36 9.22 -1.80
N LEU A 252 -0.80 9.08 -1.15
CA LEU A 252 -1.57 10.21 -0.62
C LEU A 252 -1.20 10.46 0.84
N LYS A 253 -0.45 11.52 1.10
CA LYS A 253 -0.13 11.97 2.45
C LYS A 253 -1.29 12.75 3.04
N ARG A 254 -1.76 12.38 4.25
CA ARG A 254 -2.71 13.19 5.00
C ARG A 254 -1.97 14.30 5.75
N ILE A 255 -2.22 15.55 5.38
CA ILE A 255 -1.53 16.74 5.90
C ILE A 255 -2.29 17.45 7.04
N ALA A 256 -3.56 17.12 7.23
CA ALA A 256 -4.41 17.69 8.30
C ALA A 256 -5.41 16.66 8.85
#